data_4f687f204d8ad31fa80d31355b53d2b7
#
_entry.id   4f687f204d8ad31fa80d31355b53d2b7
#
_cell.length_a   1.000
_cell.length_b   1.000
_cell.length_c   1.000
_cell.angle_alpha   90.00
_cell.angle_beta   90.00
_cell.angle_gamma   90.00
#
_symmetry.space_group_name_H-M   'P 1'
#
loop_
_entity.id
_entity.type
_entity.pdbx_description
1 polymer ?
#
loop_
_entity_poly.entity_id
_entity_poly.type
_entity_poly.pdbx_seq_one_letter_code
_entity_poly.pdbx_strand_id
1 'polypeptide(L)'
;MRNNTLEQLLNATLNLTEDLAITHGSAPVVPFSWKLISSIILATGCIGNILTIFSIFSDKHLKTPTYLLIACMAIADLCAIVVRFIILTWNVFLPDVLPSPVEFELISAGVGMVVVQSSCLHVVLFAYVRYALLVHPLWSRFSITSERVVYASVAVWALSFFLGILYGMCGLFITEEFDILVLEIVY
;
A
#
# COMPACT_ATOMS: atom_id res chain seq x y z
N MET A 1 52.45 19.25 2.09
CA MET A 1 51.89 17.87 2.22
C MET A 1 50.43 17.87 2.73
N ARG A 2 50.00 18.74 3.60
CA ARG A 2 48.63 18.74 4.19
C ARG A 2 47.52 19.16 3.21
N ASN A 3 47.79 20.00 2.21
CA ASN A 3 46.78 20.43 1.21
C ASN A 3 46.40 19.36 0.21
N ASN A 4 47.33 18.49 -0.19
CA ASN A 4 47.03 17.42 -1.15
C ASN A 4 46.11 16.32 -0.58
N THR A 5 46.17 16.09 0.74
CA THR A 5 45.29 15.10 1.40
C THR A 5 43.85 15.64 1.54
N LEU A 6 43.69 16.94 1.78
CA LEU A 6 42.38 17.59 1.83
C LEU A 6 41.69 17.62 0.44
N GLU A 7 42.45 17.94 -0.62
CA GLU A 7 41.91 17.88 -2.00
C GLU A 7 41.56 16.47 -2.41
N GLN A 8 42.33 15.45 -2.02
CA GLN A 8 42.01 14.06 -2.29
C GLN A 8 40.74 13.59 -1.55
N LEU A 9 40.54 14.01 -0.30
CA LEU A 9 39.34 13.72 0.46
C LEU A 9 38.12 14.44 -0.13
N LEU A 10 38.28 15.70 -0.54
CA LEU A 10 37.19 16.47 -1.16
C LEU A 10 36.76 15.85 -2.49
N ASN A 11 37.71 15.46 -3.35
CA ASN A 11 37.42 14.80 -4.60
C ASN A 11 36.81 13.38 -4.40
N ALA A 12 37.21 12.65 -3.38
CA ALA A 12 36.64 11.36 -3.05
C ALA A 12 35.18 11.53 -2.52
N THR A 13 34.90 12.55 -1.73
CA THR A 13 33.50 12.84 -1.29
C THR A 13 32.64 13.35 -2.43
N LEU A 14 33.14 14.18 -3.33
CA LEU A 14 32.41 14.62 -4.54
C LEU A 14 32.08 13.44 -5.46
N ASN A 15 33.01 12.53 -5.70
CA ASN A 15 32.76 11.34 -6.50
C ASN A 15 31.75 10.40 -5.83
N LEU A 16 31.79 10.23 -4.51
CA LEU A 16 30.81 9.46 -3.75
C LEU A 16 29.41 10.09 -3.79
N THR A 17 29.31 11.42 -3.74
CA THR A 17 28.01 12.10 -3.88
C THR A 17 27.47 12.04 -5.31
N GLU A 18 28.33 12.10 -6.32
CA GLU A 18 27.94 11.90 -7.73
C GLU A 18 27.47 10.46 -7.98
N ASP A 19 28.19 9.46 -7.48
CA ASP A 19 27.79 8.04 -7.59
C ASP A 19 26.48 7.75 -6.82
N LEU A 20 26.27 8.38 -5.67
CA LEU A 20 24.99 8.31 -4.93
C LEU A 20 23.86 9.03 -5.67
N ALA A 21 24.10 10.17 -6.29
CA ALA A 21 23.10 10.90 -7.08
C ALA A 21 22.73 10.11 -8.35
N ILE A 22 23.69 9.45 -9.00
CA ILE A 22 23.46 8.59 -10.17
C ILE A 22 22.69 7.32 -9.79
N THR A 23 22.99 6.72 -8.64
CA THR A 23 22.25 5.55 -8.13
C THR A 23 20.84 5.89 -7.64
N HIS A 24 20.60 7.09 -7.12
CA HIS A 24 19.26 7.57 -6.76
C HIS A 24 18.45 8.12 -7.94
N GLY A 25 19.12 8.58 -9.01
CA GLY A 25 18.46 9.17 -10.19
C GLY A 25 17.89 8.17 -11.20
N SER A 26 18.28 6.89 -11.15
CA SER A 26 17.72 5.85 -12.01
C SER A 26 16.82 4.94 -11.18
N ALA A 27 15.50 5.19 -11.20
CA ALA A 27 14.54 4.24 -10.69
C ALA A 27 14.87 2.84 -11.29
N PRO A 28 14.92 1.77 -10.48
CA PRO A 28 15.30 0.44 -10.98
C PRO A 28 14.37 0.06 -12.12
N VAL A 29 14.95 -0.16 -13.31
CA VAL A 29 14.18 -0.58 -14.48
C VAL A 29 13.59 -1.95 -14.20
N VAL A 30 12.29 -1.97 -13.83
CA VAL A 30 11.58 -3.22 -13.57
C VAL A 30 11.51 -4.03 -14.85
N PRO A 31 12.01 -5.28 -14.88
CA PRO A 31 12.03 -6.13 -16.06
C PRO A 31 10.62 -6.29 -16.65
N PHE A 32 10.51 -6.35 -17.97
CA PHE A 32 9.23 -6.53 -18.67
C PHE A 32 8.48 -7.80 -18.20
N SER A 33 9.21 -8.89 -17.94
CA SER A 33 8.65 -10.14 -17.40
C SER A 33 7.92 -9.92 -16.07
N TRP A 34 8.47 -9.09 -15.20
CA TRP A 34 7.86 -8.77 -13.90
C TRP A 34 6.58 -7.94 -14.06
N LYS A 35 6.57 -6.98 -14.98
CA LYS A 35 5.37 -6.20 -15.31
C LYS A 35 4.25 -7.09 -15.85
N LEU A 36 4.59 -8.03 -16.74
CA LEU A 36 3.65 -8.97 -17.33
C LEU A 36 3.02 -9.90 -16.25
N ILE A 37 3.87 -10.51 -15.40
CA ILE A 37 3.40 -11.38 -14.31
C ILE A 37 2.48 -10.59 -13.34
N SER A 38 2.87 -9.40 -12.95
CA SER A 38 2.06 -8.54 -12.07
C SER A 38 0.70 -8.21 -12.70
N SER A 39 0.67 -7.91 -14.00
CA SER A 39 -0.58 -7.61 -14.72
C SER A 39 -1.51 -8.81 -14.78
N ILE A 40 -0.98 -10.02 -14.98
CA ILE A 40 -1.78 -11.26 -14.97
C ILE A 40 -2.37 -11.52 -13.58
N ILE A 41 -1.56 -11.35 -12.52
CA ILE A 41 -2.03 -11.51 -11.13
C ILE A 41 -3.12 -10.50 -10.80
N LEU A 42 -2.95 -9.22 -11.18
CA LEU A 42 -3.96 -8.18 -10.96
C LEU A 42 -5.26 -8.49 -11.72
N ALA A 43 -5.17 -8.93 -12.97
CA ALA A 43 -6.35 -9.28 -13.77
C ALA A 43 -7.12 -10.47 -13.19
N THR A 44 -6.42 -11.52 -12.79
CA THR A 44 -7.05 -12.71 -12.18
C THR A 44 -7.67 -12.37 -10.82
N GLY A 45 -6.99 -11.56 -10.00
CA GLY A 45 -7.53 -11.05 -8.73
C GLY A 45 -8.78 -10.19 -8.95
N CYS A 46 -8.77 -9.31 -9.93
CA CYS A 46 -9.92 -8.47 -10.28
C CYS A 46 -11.15 -9.34 -10.65
N ILE A 47 -10.99 -10.28 -11.56
CA ILE A 47 -12.06 -11.19 -11.98
C ILE A 47 -12.59 -11.99 -10.78
N GLY A 48 -11.71 -12.58 -9.97
CA GLY A 48 -12.10 -13.39 -8.80
C GLY A 48 -12.90 -12.58 -7.78
N ASN A 49 -12.47 -11.37 -7.46
CA ASN A 49 -13.17 -10.50 -6.49
C ASN A 49 -14.51 -10.00 -7.03
N ILE A 50 -14.61 -9.64 -8.32
CA ILE A 50 -15.88 -9.26 -8.95
C ILE A 50 -16.87 -10.43 -8.91
N LEU A 51 -16.44 -11.64 -9.29
CA LEU A 51 -17.29 -12.83 -9.25
C LEU A 51 -17.75 -13.15 -7.83
N THR A 52 -16.89 -13.01 -6.85
CA THR A 52 -17.23 -13.21 -5.43
C THR A 52 -18.30 -12.23 -4.97
N ILE A 53 -18.15 -10.95 -5.26
CA ILE A 53 -19.14 -9.91 -4.91
C ILE A 53 -20.47 -10.22 -5.63
N PHE A 54 -20.42 -10.46 -6.93
CA PHE A 54 -21.61 -10.74 -7.72
C PHE A 54 -22.35 -11.96 -7.18
N SER A 55 -21.67 -13.08 -6.89
CA SER A 55 -22.28 -14.30 -6.35
C SER A 55 -22.98 -14.05 -5.01
N ILE A 56 -22.33 -13.31 -4.08
CA ILE A 56 -22.88 -13.05 -2.75
C ILE A 56 -24.14 -12.16 -2.84
N PHE A 57 -24.14 -11.15 -3.69
CA PHE A 57 -25.27 -10.25 -3.80
C PHE A 57 -26.42 -10.79 -4.65
N SER A 58 -26.13 -11.70 -5.58
CA SER A 58 -27.15 -12.35 -6.44
C SER A 58 -27.95 -13.43 -5.70
N ASP A 59 -27.36 -14.15 -4.77
CA ASP A 59 -28.03 -15.22 -4.03
C ASP A 59 -28.49 -14.76 -2.65
N LYS A 60 -29.79 -14.85 -2.40
CA LYS A 60 -30.40 -14.49 -1.11
C LYS A 60 -29.95 -15.41 0.04
N HIS A 61 -29.56 -16.64 -0.26
CA HIS A 61 -29.07 -17.60 0.75
C HIS A 61 -27.66 -17.28 1.24
N LEU A 62 -26.88 -16.50 0.48
CA LEU A 62 -25.54 -16.10 0.84
C LEU A 62 -25.50 -14.79 1.69
N LYS A 63 -26.65 -14.23 2.07
CA LYS A 63 -26.71 -13.02 2.90
C LYS A 63 -26.50 -13.29 4.40
N THR A 64 -25.50 -14.07 4.73
CA THR A 64 -25.09 -14.30 6.13
C THR A 64 -23.93 -13.37 6.52
N PRO A 65 -23.71 -13.10 7.82
CA PRO A 65 -22.62 -12.26 8.28
C PRO A 65 -21.24 -12.68 7.74
N THR A 66 -20.99 -13.98 7.63
CA THR A 66 -19.73 -14.51 7.12
C THR A 66 -19.53 -14.19 5.63
N TYR A 67 -20.53 -14.39 4.80
CA TYR A 67 -20.43 -14.07 3.37
C TYR A 67 -20.37 -12.56 3.13
N LEU A 68 -21.05 -11.76 3.96
CA LEU A 68 -20.95 -10.32 3.89
C LEU A 68 -19.52 -9.83 4.19
N LEU A 69 -18.84 -10.47 5.15
CA LEU A 69 -17.45 -10.17 5.44
C LEU A 69 -16.51 -10.55 4.27
N ILE A 70 -16.78 -11.67 3.59
CA ILE A 70 -16.05 -12.04 2.37
C ILE A 70 -16.28 -10.99 1.27
N ALA A 71 -17.50 -10.47 1.12
CA ALA A 71 -17.76 -9.38 0.19
C ALA A 71 -16.99 -8.10 0.54
N CYS A 72 -16.96 -7.71 1.83
CA CYS A 72 -16.16 -6.57 2.28
C CYS A 72 -14.67 -6.73 1.99
N MET A 73 -14.13 -7.95 2.19
CA MET A 73 -12.75 -8.28 1.85
C MET A 73 -12.50 -8.17 0.34
N ALA A 74 -13.39 -8.73 -0.48
CA ALA A 74 -13.30 -8.64 -1.94
C ALA A 74 -13.37 -7.19 -2.45
N ILE A 75 -14.14 -6.32 -1.80
CA ILE A 75 -14.18 -4.88 -2.09
C ILE A 75 -12.83 -4.23 -1.75
N ALA A 76 -12.24 -4.55 -0.58
CA ALA A 76 -10.94 -4.03 -0.19
C ALA A 76 -9.86 -4.44 -1.20
N ASP A 77 -9.86 -5.69 -1.65
CA ASP A 77 -8.92 -6.20 -2.64
C ASP A 77 -9.11 -5.53 -4.01
N LEU A 78 -10.34 -5.27 -4.44
CA LEU A 78 -10.61 -4.49 -5.67
C LEU A 78 -10.08 -3.06 -5.56
N CYS A 79 -10.29 -2.39 -4.42
CA CYS A 79 -9.70 -1.07 -4.19
C CYS A 79 -8.18 -1.10 -4.29
N ALA A 80 -7.54 -2.13 -3.71
CA ALA A 80 -6.09 -2.32 -3.81
C ALA A 80 -5.63 -2.51 -5.26
N ILE A 81 -6.34 -3.33 -6.03
CA ILE A 81 -6.05 -3.58 -7.46
C ILE A 81 -6.17 -2.28 -8.27
N VAL A 82 -7.25 -1.51 -8.07
CA VAL A 82 -7.48 -0.25 -8.77
C VAL A 82 -6.37 0.77 -8.45
N VAL A 83 -6.03 0.94 -7.18
CA VAL A 83 -4.94 1.84 -6.76
C VAL A 83 -3.61 1.42 -7.39
N ARG A 84 -3.27 0.13 -7.35
CA ARG A 84 -2.07 -0.40 -8.00
C ARG A 84 -2.05 -0.16 -9.50
N PHE A 85 -3.19 -0.35 -10.15
CA PHE A 85 -3.32 -0.12 -11.58
C PHE A 85 -3.14 1.37 -11.94
N ILE A 86 -3.72 2.28 -11.15
CA ILE A 86 -3.56 3.73 -11.33
C ILE A 86 -2.09 4.11 -11.19
N ILE A 87 -1.40 3.68 -10.11
CA ILE A 87 0.01 3.96 -9.87
C ILE A 87 0.89 3.42 -11.01
N LEU A 88 0.64 2.17 -11.44
CA LEU A 88 1.38 1.56 -12.54
C LEU A 88 1.20 2.31 -13.85
N THR A 89 -0.04 2.69 -14.17
CA THR A 89 -0.38 3.42 -15.39
C THR A 89 0.25 4.81 -15.37
N TRP A 90 0.19 5.49 -14.24
CA TRP A 90 0.77 6.82 -14.08
C TRP A 90 2.28 6.83 -14.32
N ASN A 91 3.00 5.92 -13.70
CA ASN A 91 4.46 5.80 -13.88
C ASN A 91 4.87 5.46 -15.32
N VAL A 92 3.97 4.89 -16.11
CA VAL A 92 4.25 4.53 -17.51
C VAL A 92 3.91 5.66 -18.49
N PHE A 93 2.79 6.35 -18.26
CA PHE A 93 2.23 7.28 -19.27
C PHE A 93 2.42 8.77 -18.96
N LEU A 94 2.67 9.13 -17.69
CA LEU A 94 2.72 10.54 -17.25
C LEU A 94 3.93 10.87 -16.36
N PRO A 95 5.15 10.40 -16.68
CA PRO A 95 6.31 10.63 -15.82
C PRO A 95 6.67 12.11 -15.65
N ASP A 96 6.32 12.98 -16.64
CA ASP A 96 6.75 14.38 -16.68
C ASP A 96 5.71 15.38 -16.12
N VAL A 97 4.52 14.91 -15.70
CA VAL A 97 3.39 15.80 -15.30
C VAL A 97 3.30 15.97 -13.79
N LEU A 98 4.14 15.29 -13.01
CA LEU A 98 4.03 15.22 -11.57
C LEU A 98 4.82 16.29 -10.81
N PRO A 99 4.31 16.64 -9.59
CA PRO A 99 5.13 17.24 -8.55
C PRO A 99 6.36 16.36 -8.30
N SER A 100 7.32 16.84 -7.54
CA SER A 100 8.63 16.16 -7.38
C SER A 100 8.48 14.63 -7.28
N PRO A 101 9.36 13.84 -7.91
CA PRO A 101 9.29 12.37 -7.89
C PRO A 101 9.14 11.80 -6.47
N VAL A 102 9.73 12.45 -5.49
CA VAL A 102 9.72 12.06 -4.07
C VAL A 102 8.33 12.21 -3.46
N GLU A 103 7.63 13.31 -3.70
CA GLU A 103 6.27 13.53 -3.16
C GLU A 103 5.29 12.50 -3.72
N PHE A 104 5.38 12.21 -5.01
CA PHE A 104 4.54 11.18 -5.62
C PHE A 104 4.82 9.79 -5.04
N GLU A 105 6.08 9.42 -4.84
CA GLU A 105 6.45 8.15 -4.24
C GLU A 105 5.90 8.03 -2.81
N LEU A 106 6.01 9.08 -2.01
CA LEU A 106 5.49 9.10 -0.63
C LEU A 106 3.96 9.00 -0.59
N ILE A 107 3.26 9.75 -1.45
CA ILE A 107 1.80 9.68 -1.55
C ILE A 107 1.37 8.29 -2.02
N SER A 108 2.01 7.75 -3.05
CA SER A 108 1.69 6.42 -3.58
C SER A 108 1.98 5.31 -2.58
N ALA A 109 3.05 5.43 -1.80
CA ALA A 109 3.39 4.52 -0.70
C ALA A 109 2.35 4.61 0.44
N GLY A 110 1.94 5.82 0.85
CA GLY A 110 0.90 6.02 1.86
C GLY A 110 -0.44 5.41 1.45
N VAL A 111 -0.90 5.68 0.21
CA VAL A 111 -2.12 5.07 -0.35
C VAL A 111 -1.97 3.55 -0.48
N GLY A 112 -0.81 3.07 -0.91
CA GLY A 112 -0.50 1.64 -0.97
C GLY A 112 -0.59 0.98 0.40
N MET A 113 -0.10 1.62 1.45
CA MET A 113 -0.20 1.12 2.83
C MET A 113 -1.64 1.04 3.32
N VAL A 114 -2.50 2.02 3.03
CA VAL A 114 -3.94 1.98 3.38
C VAL A 114 -4.58 0.70 2.85
N VAL A 115 -4.43 0.41 1.56
CA VAL A 115 -5.13 -0.72 0.93
C VAL A 115 -4.56 -2.08 1.36
N VAL A 116 -3.23 -2.20 1.49
CA VAL A 116 -2.59 -3.43 1.98
C VAL A 116 -3.00 -3.71 3.43
N GLN A 117 -2.95 -2.69 4.28
CA GLN A 117 -3.34 -2.81 5.68
C GLN A 117 -4.82 -3.18 5.81
N SER A 118 -5.70 -2.57 5.00
CA SER A 118 -7.12 -2.89 4.97
C SER A 118 -7.36 -4.37 4.61
N SER A 119 -6.73 -4.88 3.54
CA SER A 119 -6.85 -6.29 3.16
C SER A 119 -6.36 -7.23 4.27
N CYS A 120 -5.18 -6.97 4.85
CA CYS A 120 -4.64 -7.78 5.95
C CYS A 120 -5.58 -7.81 7.17
N LEU A 121 -6.10 -6.66 7.57
CA LEU A 121 -7.00 -6.57 8.73
C LEU A 121 -8.35 -7.25 8.45
N HIS A 122 -8.87 -7.22 7.22
CA HIS A 122 -10.06 -7.98 6.85
C HIS A 122 -9.84 -9.49 6.93
N VAL A 123 -8.66 -9.99 6.56
CA VAL A 123 -8.30 -11.41 6.75
C VAL A 123 -8.30 -11.79 8.24
N VAL A 124 -7.73 -10.94 9.10
CA VAL A 124 -7.73 -11.16 10.56
C VAL A 124 -9.16 -11.15 11.10
N LEU A 125 -9.98 -10.18 10.68
CA LEU A 125 -11.39 -10.10 11.08
C LEU A 125 -12.17 -11.35 10.61
N PHE A 126 -11.94 -11.83 9.40
CA PHE A 126 -12.52 -13.05 8.88
C PHE A 126 -12.13 -14.28 9.71
N ALA A 127 -10.84 -14.42 10.03
CA ALA A 127 -10.35 -15.52 10.88
C ALA A 127 -10.99 -15.48 12.27
N TYR A 128 -11.12 -14.27 12.86
CA TYR A 128 -11.80 -14.09 14.15
C TYR A 128 -13.28 -14.51 14.10
N VAL A 129 -14.01 -14.04 13.10
CA VAL A 129 -15.44 -14.40 12.94
C VAL A 129 -15.61 -15.90 12.76
N ARG A 130 -14.77 -16.54 11.95
CA ARG A 130 -14.77 -18.00 11.77
C ARG A 130 -14.47 -18.73 13.07
N TYR A 131 -13.45 -18.30 13.80
CA TYR A 131 -13.12 -18.87 15.10
C TYR A 131 -14.30 -18.77 16.08
N ALA A 132 -14.90 -17.59 16.21
CA ALA A 132 -16.02 -17.36 17.11
C ALA A 132 -17.24 -18.22 16.77
N LEU A 133 -17.54 -18.41 15.48
CA LEU A 133 -18.64 -19.26 15.02
C LEU A 133 -18.41 -20.75 15.33
N LEU A 134 -17.15 -21.21 15.30
CA LEU A 134 -16.80 -22.61 15.55
C LEU A 134 -16.68 -22.93 17.03
N VAL A 135 -16.04 -22.05 17.80
CA VAL A 135 -15.71 -22.33 19.22
C VAL A 135 -16.83 -21.88 20.16
N HIS A 136 -17.55 -20.83 19.81
CA HIS A 136 -18.60 -20.25 20.64
C HIS A 136 -19.95 -20.12 19.87
N PRO A 137 -20.55 -21.22 19.42
CA PRO A 137 -21.68 -21.17 18.49
C PRO A 137 -22.92 -20.50 19.08
N LEU A 138 -23.18 -20.65 20.38
CA LEU A 138 -24.33 -20.02 21.04
C LEU A 138 -24.14 -18.52 21.19
N TRP A 139 -22.98 -18.09 21.62
CA TRP A 139 -22.67 -16.67 21.78
C TRP A 139 -22.59 -15.95 20.43
N SER A 140 -21.95 -16.56 19.44
CA SER A 140 -21.74 -15.96 18.12
C SER A 140 -23.05 -15.73 17.37
N ARG A 141 -24.05 -16.58 17.57
CA ARG A 141 -25.38 -16.45 16.95
C ARG A 141 -26.08 -15.13 17.32
N PHE A 142 -25.85 -14.61 18.54
CA PHE A 142 -26.40 -13.35 19.01
C PHE A 142 -25.44 -12.17 18.84
N SER A 143 -24.14 -12.43 18.79
CA SER A 143 -23.10 -11.42 18.78
C SER A 143 -22.59 -11.08 17.38
N ILE A 144 -22.64 -12.00 16.43
CA ILE A 144 -22.17 -11.79 15.06
C ILE A 144 -23.35 -11.55 14.13
N THR A 145 -23.77 -10.30 14.06
CA THR A 145 -24.83 -9.85 13.14
C THR A 145 -24.22 -9.19 11.89
N SER A 146 -24.98 -9.14 10.80
CA SER A 146 -24.55 -8.46 9.56
C SER A 146 -24.17 -7.00 9.80
N GLU A 147 -24.93 -6.30 10.63
CA GLU A 147 -24.63 -4.89 10.98
C GLU A 147 -23.28 -4.76 11.69
N ARG A 148 -23.00 -5.60 12.68
CA ARG A 148 -21.72 -5.56 13.41
C ARG A 148 -20.54 -5.88 12.52
N VAL A 149 -20.71 -6.79 11.56
CA VAL A 149 -19.68 -7.09 10.56
C VAL A 149 -19.40 -5.87 9.67
N VAL A 150 -20.44 -5.15 9.24
CA VAL A 150 -20.25 -3.91 8.47
C VAL A 150 -19.55 -2.84 9.30
N TYR A 151 -19.96 -2.62 10.57
CA TYR A 151 -19.28 -1.66 11.45
C TYR A 151 -17.82 -2.04 11.70
N ALA A 152 -17.53 -3.32 11.90
CA ALA A 152 -16.15 -3.79 12.07
C ALA A 152 -15.32 -3.55 10.80
N SER A 153 -15.91 -3.79 9.62
CA SER A 153 -15.26 -3.50 8.33
C SER A 153 -14.98 -2.00 8.13
N VAL A 154 -15.94 -1.14 8.49
CA VAL A 154 -15.75 0.32 8.47
C VAL A 154 -14.63 0.75 9.44
N ALA A 155 -14.58 0.16 10.64
CA ALA A 155 -13.51 0.43 11.60
C ALA A 155 -12.13 -0.01 11.07
N VAL A 156 -12.06 -1.15 10.38
CA VAL A 156 -10.84 -1.60 9.69
C VAL A 156 -10.38 -0.56 8.66
N TRP A 157 -11.29 -0.05 7.83
CA TRP A 157 -10.97 1.01 6.87
C TRP A 157 -10.49 2.29 7.55
N ALA A 158 -11.20 2.76 8.59
CA ALA A 158 -10.81 3.95 9.35
C ALA A 158 -9.41 3.82 9.96
N LEU A 159 -9.11 2.66 10.56
CA LEU A 159 -7.78 2.36 11.10
C LEU A 159 -6.71 2.33 10.00
N SER A 160 -7.01 1.73 8.86
CA SER A 160 -6.08 1.65 7.73
C SER A 160 -5.78 3.04 7.16
N PHE A 161 -6.78 3.92 7.03
CA PHE A 161 -6.58 5.32 6.63
C PHE A 161 -5.71 6.08 7.64
N PHE A 162 -5.99 5.94 8.93
CA PHE A 162 -5.20 6.58 9.97
C PHE A 162 -3.72 6.16 9.91
N LEU A 163 -3.44 4.87 9.81
CA LEU A 163 -2.08 4.35 9.72
C LEU A 163 -1.39 4.75 8.40
N GLY A 164 -2.11 4.78 7.29
CA GLY A 164 -1.55 5.23 6.00
C GLY A 164 -1.20 6.71 5.98
N ILE A 165 -2.04 7.58 6.58
CA ILE A 165 -1.73 9.01 6.74
C ILE A 165 -0.51 9.19 7.65
N LEU A 166 -0.47 8.48 8.78
CA LEU A 166 0.65 8.54 9.71
C LEU A 166 1.96 8.12 9.02
N TYR A 167 1.92 7.05 8.23
CA TYR A 167 3.07 6.60 7.44
C TYR A 167 3.53 7.65 6.43
N GLY A 168 2.60 8.25 5.68
CA GLY A 168 2.92 9.31 4.72
C GLY A 168 3.52 10.54 5.38
N MET A 169 2.95 11.00 6.50
CA MET A 169 3.49 12.13 7.27
C MET A 169 4.88 11.85 7.82
N CYS A 170 5.11 10.69 8.42
CA CYS A 170 6.44 10.31 8.91
C CYS A 170 7.48 10.29 7.76
N GLY A 171 7.10 9.81 6.57
CA GLY A 171 7.95 9.84 5.40
C GLY A 171 8.35 11.25 4.98
N LEU A 172 7.39 12.18 4.95
CA LEU A 172 7.64 13.60 4.63
C LEU A 172 8.60 14.25 5.63
N PHE A 173 8.37 14.07 6.93
CA PHE A 173 9.25 14.63 7.98
C PHE A 173 10.69 14.12 7.87
N ILE A 174 10.87 12.83 7.61
CA ILE A 174 12.22 12.23 7.46
C ILE A 174 12.92 12.82 6.24
N THR A 175 12.21 13.04 5.14
CA THR A 175 12.77 13.62 3.91
C THR A 175 13.21 15.07 4.13
N GLU A 176 12.38 15.89 4.78
CA GLU A 176 12.72 17.29 5.09
C GLU A 176 13.93 17.39 6.02
N GLU A 177 14.02 16.57 7.07
CA GLU A 177 15.19 16.58 7.97
C GLU A 177 16.46 16.14 7.24
N PHE A 178 16.37 15.16 6.34
CA PHE A 178 17.52 14.71 5.57
C PHE A 178 18.03 15.81 4.62
N ASP A 179 17.13 16.52 3.94
CA ASP A 179 17.49 17.63 3.05
C ASP A 179 18.16 18.80 3.80
N ILE A 180 17.68 19.13 5.00
CA ILE A 180 18.29 20.16 5.87
C ILE A 180 19.70 19.73 6.32
N LEU A 181 19.87 18.48 6.70
CA LEU A 181 21.14 17.93 7.17
C LEU A 181 22.18 17.88 6.05
N VAL A 182 21.77 17.56 4.81
CA VAL A 182 22.64 17.62 3.62
C VAL A 182 23.06 19.04 3.33
N LEU A 183 22.15 20.03 3.45
CA LEU A 183 22.49 21.44 3.27
C LEU A 183 23.48 21.96 4.33
N GLU A 184 23.34 21.56 5.59
CA GLU A 184 24.28 21.94 6.66
C GLU A 184 25.68 21.31 6.50
N ILE A 185 25.79 20.16 5.86
CA ILE A 185 27.09 19.50 5.62
C ILE A 185 27.82 20.11 4.40
N VAL A 186 27.08 20.63 3.42
CA VAL A 186 27.61 21.12 2.14
C VAL A 186 27.99 22.61 2.21
N TYR A 187 27.40 23.38 3.13
CA TYR A 187 27.69 24.82 3.36
C TYR A 187 28.39 25.06 4.70
#